data_1ceb20be6fa96dcf3656f320806784ce
#
_entry.id   1ceb20be6fa96dcf3656f320806784ce
#
_cell.length_a   1.000
_cell.length_b   1.000
_cell.length_c   1.000
_cell.angle_alpha   90.00
_cell.angle_beta   90.00
_cell.angle_gamma   90.00
#
_symmetry.space_group_name_H-M   'P 1'
#
loop_
_entity.id
_entity.type
_entity.pdbx_description
1 polymer ?
#
loop_
_entity_poly.entity_id
_entity_poly.type
_entity_poly.pdbx_seq_one_letter_code
_entity_poly.pdbx_strand_id
1 'polypeptide(L)'
;YFIIIIFTIINGTLNANENDFKEWLINFKVYALEKKISEKTFNLAMSDVVFLPKVIKYDRFQPEFYEDTKTYISKRTSSKKVSKGINFYKENTNLINTIENQYNIDRELLLALMGIETNFGTYVGKMDILSSLSTLSFDERRSEFFSNELIILLKLIEKNQIDYKLLYGSWAGAFGYFQFMPSTMKNYAIDYDCLLYTSDAA
;
A
#
# COMPACT_ATOMS: atom_id res chain seq x y z
N TYR A 1 16.50 27.00 52.51
CA TYR A 1 16.48 27.21 51.04
C TYR A 1 16.23 25.87 50.37
N PHE A 2 15.01 25.67 49.78
CA PHE A 2 14.65 24.53 48.97
C PHE A 2 14.97 24.88 47.52
N ILE A 3 15.94 24.20 46.87
CA ILE A 3 16.22 24.30 45.47
C ILE A 3 15.25 23.39 44.75
N ILE A 4 14.25 23.98 44.07
CA ILE A 4 13.37 23.26 43.13
C ILE A 4 14.13 23.14 41.82
N ILE A 5 14.62 21.95 41.49
CA ILE A 5 15.15 21.63 40.16
C ILE A 5 13.95 21.36 39.25
N ILE A 6 13.61 22.34 38.41
CA ILE A 6 12.64 22.14 37.35
C ILE A 6 13.32 21.36 36.24
N PHE A 7 13.01 20.08 36.13
CA PHE A 7 13.31 19.29 34.92
C PHE A 7 12.38 19.73 33.81
N THR A 8 12.83 20.62 32.96
CA THR A 8 12.18 20.88 31.66
C THR A 8 12.43 19.67 30.77
N ILE A 9 11.43 18.78 30.69
CA ILE A 9 11.39 17.76 29.64
C ILE A 9 11.21 18.52 28.31
N ILE A 10 12.31 18.74 27.61
CA ILE A 10 12.27 19.17 26.21
C ILE A 10 11.76 17.96 25.43
N ASN A 11 10.45 17.90 25.19
CA ASN A 11 9.88 17.07 24.15
C ASN A 11 10.32 17.65 22.81
N GLY A 12 11.57 17.44 22.44
CA GLY A 12 12.03 17.62 21.07
C GLY A 12 11.33 16.55 20.24
N THR A 13 10.29 16.93 19.50
CA THR A 13 9.88 16.15 18.33
C THR A 13 11.09 16.15 17.40
N LEU A 14 11.85 15.06 17.41
CA LEU A 14 12.83 14.79 16.37
C LEU A 14 12.02 14.79 15.05
N ASN A 15 12.03 15.91 14.35
CA ASN A 15 11.56 15.96 12.98
C ASN A 15 12.56 15.14 12.19
N ALA A 16 12.23 13.87 11.95
CA ALA A 16 12.93 13.03 11.01
C ALA A 16 13.14 13.85 9.73
N ASN A 17 14.37 14.09 9.36
CA ASN A 17 14.71 14.92 8.21
C ASN A 17 15.15 14.04 7.03
N GLU A 18 15.30 14.65 5.89
CA GLU A 18 15.69 13.96 4.65
C GLU A 18 17.09 13.32 4.74
N ASN A 19 17.99 13.90 5.52
CA ASN A 19 19.34 13.35 5.69
C ASN A 19 19.33 12.08 6.53
N ASP A 20 18.53 12.04 7.59
CA ASP A 20 18.37 10.85 8.44
C ASP A 20 17.71 9.71 7.64
N PHE A 21 16.76 10.05 6.74
CA PHE A 21 16.17 9.08 5.83
C PHE A 21 17.19 8.50 4.84
N LYS A 22 18.10 9.32 4.29
CA LYS A 22 19.17 8.84 3.41
C LYS A 22 20.14 7.90 4.13
N GLU A 23 20.50 8.22 5.38
CA GLU A 23 21.32 7.33 6.21
C GLU A 23 20.59 6.02 6.52
N TRP A 24 19.32 6.10 6.88
CA TRP A 24 18.47 4.91 7.07
C TRP A 24 18.43 4.04 5.79
N LEU A 25 18.29 4.63 4.62
CA LEU A 25 18.23 3.90 3.35
C LEU A 25 19.50 3.12 3.06
N ILE A 26 20.68 3.67 3.42
CA ILE A 26 21.97 2.98 3.32
C ILE A 26 21.98 1.74 4.25
N ASN A 27 21.52 1.90 5.49
CA ASN A 27 21.45 0.81 6.46
C ASN A 27 20.40 -0.24 6.05
N PHE A 28 19.27 0.21 5.50
CA PHE A 28 18.23 -0.68 4.99
C PHE A 28 18.70 -1.50 3.79
N LYS A 29 19.61 -0.97 2.96
CA LYS A 29 20.24 -1.75 1.88
C LYS A 29 20.98 -2.97 2.44
N VAL A 30 21.77 -2.81 3.50
CA VAL A 30 22.46 -3.94 4.15
C VAL A 30 21.47 -4.98 4.61
N TYR A 31 20.42 -4.56 5.31
CA TYR A 31 19.34 -5.45 5.75
C TYR A 31 18.64 -6.18 4.60
N ALA A 32 18.38 -5.49 3.49
CA ALA A 32 17.74 -6.09 2.31
C ALA A 32 18.63 -7.17 1.66
N LEU A 33 19.96 -6.92 1.56
CA LEU A 33 20.93 -7.90 1.06
C LEU A 33 20.97 -9.16 1.95
N GLU A 34 20.93 -9.02 3.27
CA GLU A 34 20.82 -10.14 4.22
C GLU A 34 19.54 -10.95 4.01
N LYS A 35 18.44 -10.29 3.61
CA LYS A 35 17.16 -10.93 3.24
C LYS A 35 17.15 -11.53 1.83
N LYS A 36 18.32 -11.61 1.18
CA LYS A 36 18.56 -12.20 -0.15
C LYS A 36 17.91 -11.41 -1.30
N ILE A 37 17.79 -10.10 -1.17
CA ILE A 37 17.54 -9.22 -2.30
C ILE A 37 18.90 -8.96 -2.99
N SER A 38 18.96 -9.08 -4.31
CA SER A 38 20.19 -8.76 -5.03
C SER A 38 20.47 -7.25 -5.00
N GLU A 39 21.75 -6.90 -5.01
CA GLU A 39 22.14 -5.49 -5.07
C GLU A 39 21.58 -4.80 -6.32
N LYS A 40 21.51 -5.53 -7.43
CA LYS A 40 20.93 -5.04 -8.68
C LYS A 40 19.48 -4.63 -8.50
N THR A 41 18.65 -5.52 -7.95
CA THR A 41 17.23 -5.24 -7.71
C THR A 41 17.04 -4.09 -6.73
N PHE A 42 17.80 -4.08 -5.63
CA PHE A 42 17.75 -2.97 -4.68
C PHE A 42 18.07 -1.64 -5.35
N ASN A 43 19.18 -1.56 -6.05
CA ASN A 43 19.61 -0.31 -6.70
C ASN A 43 18.61 0.15 -7.76
N LEU A 44 18.00 -0.77 -8.53
CA LEU A 44 16.99 -0.42 -9.53
C LEU A 44 15.67 0.07 -8.89
N ALA A 45 15.14 -0.68 -7.93
CA ALA A 45 13.84 -0.38 -7.33
C ALA A 45 13.90 0.84 -6.39
N MET A 46 15.03 1.05 -5.71
CA MET A 46 15.16 2.09 -4.68
C MET A 46 15.86 3.36 -5.18
N SER A 47 16.24 3.45 -6.48
CA SER A 47 16.95 4.61 -7.06
C SER A 47 16.19 5.92 -6.90
N ASP A 48 14.88 5.89 -7.07
CA ASP A 48 14.03 7.08 -7.11
C ASP A 48 13.21 7.27 -5.82
N VAL A 49 13.49 6.45 -4.80
CA VAL A 49 12.82 6.52 -3.51
C VAL A 49 13.13 7.84 -2.80
N VAL A 50 12.07 8.53 -2.38
CA VAL A 50 12.14 9.81 -1.67
C VAL A 50 11.41 9.76 -0.34
N PHE A 51 11.83 10.61 0.59
CA PHE A 51 11.16 10.79 1.86
C PHE A 51 9.83 11.53 1.68
N LEU A 52 8.72 10.97 2.18
CA LEU A 52 7.38 11.49 2.04
C LEU A 52 6.74 11.83 3.43
N PRO A 53 7.07 12.97 4.05
CA PRO A 53 6.55 13.34 5.38
C PRO A 53 5.01 13.33 5.48
N LYS A 54 4.33 13.53 4.36
CA LYS A 54 2.87 13.49 4.27
C LYS A 54 2.31 12.10 4.58
N VAL A 55 3.05 11.05 4.22
CA VAL A 55 2.68 9.65 4.50
C VAL A 55 2.64 9.40 5.99
N ILE A 56 3.63 9.91 6.74
CA ILE A 56 3.66 9.83 8.21
C ILE A 56 2.44 10.53 8.83
N LYS A 57 2.05 11.69 8.28
CA LYS A 57 0.85 12.41 8.75
C LYS A 57 -0.43 11.58 8.53
N TYR A 58 -0.56 10.91 7.37
CA TYR A 58 -1.69 10.05 7.10
C TYR A 58 -1.71 8.82 8.02
N ASP A 59 -0.57 8.21 8.33
CA ASP A 59 -0.49 7.10 9.25
C ASP A 59 -0.93 7.46 10.68
N ARG A 60 -0.68 8.70 11.10
CA ARG A 60 -1.08 9.20 12.42
C ARG A 60 -2.53 9.69 12.49
N PHE A 61 -3.13 10.02 11.36
CA PHE A 61 -4.50 10.50 11.29
C PHE A 61 -5.26 9.75 10.21
N GLN A 62 -6.12 8.82 10.62
CA GLN A 62 -6.97 8.00 9.77
C GLN A 62 -8.43 8.45 9.97
N PRO A 63 -9.00 9.21 9.01
CA PRO A 63 -10.34 9.79 9.13
C PRO A 63 -11.45 8.79 9.38
N GLU A 64 -11.30 7.55 8.89
CA GLU A 64 -12.26 6.45 9.03
C GLU A 64 -12.58 6.08 10.47
N PHE A 65 -11.71 6.36 11.42
CA PHE A 65 -11.96 6.15 12.85
C PHE A 65 -12.86 7.22 13.48
N TYR A 66 -13.11 8.32 12.76
CA TYR A 66 -13.92 9.45 13.24
C TYR A 66 -15.28 9.54 12.55
N GLU A 67 -15.58 8.64 11.61
CA GLU A 67 -16.84 8.62 10.88
C GLU A 67 -17.81 7.64 11.53
N ASP A 68 -19.07 8.06 11.76
CA ASP A 68 -20.10 7.16 12.25
C ASP A 68 -20.50 6.11 11.21
N THR A 69 -20.91 4.93 11.68
CA THR A 69 -21.21 3.77 10.81
C THR A 69 -22.27 4.06 9.74
N LYS A 70 -23.30 4.86 10.06
CA LYS A 70 -24.36 5.18 9.10
C LYS A 70 -23.82 6.02 7.94
N THR A 71 -23.06 7.05 8.27
CA THR A 71 -22.38 7.90 7.28
C THR A 71 -21.37 7.10 6.45
N TYR A 72 -20.59 6.25 7.10
CA TYR A 72 -19.65 5.35 6.44
C TYR A 72 -20.34 4.46 5.40
N ILE A 73 -21.41 3.75 5.80
CA ILE A 73 -22.18 2.88 4.90
C ILE A 73 -22.79 3.69 3.75
N SER A 74 -23.50 4.79 4.05
CA SER A 74 -24.21 5.59 3.04
C SER A 74 -23.30 6.12 1.93
N LYS A 75 -22.06 6.52 2.28
CA LYS A 75 -21.07 6.96 1.30
C LYS A 75 -20.59 5.82 0.40
N ARG A 76 -20.50 4.61 0.93
CA ARG A 76 -19.93 3.45 0.21
C ARG A 76 -20.96 2.64 -0.57
N THR A 77 -22.28 2.81 -0.27
CA THR A 77 -23.38 2.08 -0.91
C THR A 77 -24.31 3.00 -1.69
N SER A 78 -23.81 4.13 -2.18
CA SER A 78 -24.63 5.06 -2.98
C SER A 78 -25.14 4.42 -4.26
N SER A 79 -26.36 4.82 -4.70
CA SER A 79 -26.96 4.31 -5.96
C SER A 79 -26.04 4.50 -7.17
N LYS A 80 -25.25 5.58 -7.19
CA LYS A 80 -24.26 5.84 -8.25
C LYS A 80 -23.16 4.76 -8.26
N LYS A 81 -22.67 4.35 -7.07
CA LYS A 81 -21.66 3.30 -6.96
C LYS A 81 -22.22 1.94 -7.35
N VAL A 82 -23.45 1.62 -6.92
CA VAL A 82 -24.15 0.40 -7.33
C VAL A 82 -24.34 0.32 -8.84
N SER A 83 -24.83 1.42 -9.47
CA SER A 83 -24.97 1.47 -10.93
C SER A 83 -23.65 1.28 -11.65
N LYS A 84 -22.57 1.84 -11.12
CA LYS A 84 -21.23 1.64 -11.69
C LYS A 84 -20.79 0.18 -11.62
N GLY A 85 -21.05 -0.50 -10.48
CA GLY A 85 -20.76 -1.93 -10.34
C GLY A 85 -21.53 -2.81 -11.32
N ILE A 86 -22.83 -2.52 -11.51
CA ILE A 86 -23.65 -3.22 -12.49
C ILE A 86 -23.10 -3.04 -13.92
N ASN A 87 -22.68 -1.83 -14.27
CA ASN A 87 -22.08 -1.57 -15.59
C ASN A 87 -20.75 -2.30 -15.74
N PHE A 88 -19.88 -2.23 -14.73
CA PHE A 88 -18.59 -2.95 -14.72
C PHE A 88 -18.81 -4.47 -14.91
N TYR A 89 -19.80 -5.04 -14.21
CA TYR A 89 -20.16 -6.45 -14.41
C TYR A 89 -20.60 -6.75 -15.84
N LYS A 90 -21.47 -5.92 -16.43
CA LYS A 90 -21.93 -6.10 -17.82
C LYS A 90 -20.79 -6.08 -18.82
N GLU A 91 -19.81 -5.19 -18.62
CA GLU A 91 -18.64 -5.06 -19.48
C GLU A 91 -17.66 -6.24 -19.32
N ASN A 92 -17.63 -6.89 -18.12
CA ASN A 92 -16.70 -7.95 -17.76
C ASN A 92 -17.41 -9.27 -17.43
N THR A 93 -18.63 -9.51 -17.96
CA THR A 93 -19.49 -10.63 -17.56
C THR A 93 -18.79 -12.00 -17.67
N ASN A 94 -18.11 -12.26 -18.79
CA ASN A 94 -17.45 -13.53 -19.02
C ASN A 94 -16.34 -13.80 -18.01
N LEU A 95 -15.46 -12.83 -17.77
CA LEU A 95 -14.37 -12.92 -16.81
C LEU A 95 -14.90 -13.16 -15.40
N ILE A 96 -15.85 -12.32 -14.95
CA ILE A 96 -16.40 -12.40 -13.59
C ILE A 96 -17.12 -13.72 -13.35
N ASN A 97 -17.95 -14.18 -14.30
CA ASN A 97 -18.64 -15.47 -14.18
C ASN A 97 -17.66 -16.65 -14.19
N THR A 98 -16.56 -16.55 -14.93
CA THR A 98 -15.54 -17.60 -14.91
C THR A 98 -14.84 -17.66 -13.57
N ILE A 99 -14.49 -16.52 -12.98
CA ILE A 99 -13.89 -16.42 -11.63
C ILE A 99 -14.87 -16.99 -10.58
N GLU A 100 -16.14 -16.55 -10.63
CA GLU A 100 -17.21 -17.05 -9.74
C GLU A 100 -17.28 -18.58 -9.76
N ASN A 101 -17.37 -19.17 -10.95
CA ASN A 101 -17.50 -20.62 -11.12
C ASN A 101 -16.22 -21.39 -10.72
N GLN A 102 -15.06 -20.84 -11.06
CA GLN A 102 -13.79 -21.51 -10.81
C GLN A 102 -13.40 -21.51 -9.32
N TYR A 103 -13.68 -20.41 -8.62
CA TYR A 103 -13.28 -20.24 -7.23
C TYR A 103 -14.45 -20.35 -6.24
N ASN A 104 -15.67 -20.55 -6.74
CA ASN A 104 -16.88 -20.61 -5.93
C ASN A 104 -17.03 -19.40 -5.00
N ILE A 105 -16.86 -18.20 -5.56
CA ILE A 105 -16.96 -16.92 -4.88
C ILE A 105 -18.13 -16.15 -5.47
N ASP A 106 -19.02 -15.64 -4.64
CA ASP A 106 -20.11 -14.79 -5.11
C ASP A 106 -19.57 -13.55 -5.84
N ARG A 107 -19.96 -13.38 -7.10
CA ARG A 107 -19.54 -12.20 -7.90
C ARG A 107 -19.93 -10.88 -7.27
N GLU A 108 -21.05 -10.85 -6.54
CA GLU A 108 -21.49 -9.65 -5.81
C GLU A 108 -20.49 -9.26 -4.73
N LEU A 109 -19.87 -10.23 -4.05
CA LEU A 109 -18.83 -9.99 -3.07
C LEU A 109 -17.55 -9.43 -3.74
N LEU A 110 -17.13 -10.06 -4.84
CA LEU A 110 -15.96 -9.61 -5.62
C LEU A 110 -16.14 -8.16 -6.08
N LEU A 111 -17.30 -7.86 -6.68
CA LEU A 111 -17.63 -6.52 -7.16
C LEU A 111 -17.78 -5.49 -6.03
N ALA A 112 -18.35 -5.89 -4.89
CA ALA A 112 -18.47 -5.02 -3.73
C ALA A 112 -17.09 -4.61 -3.19
N LEU A 113 -16.14 -5.54 -3.07
CA LEU A 113 -14.77 -5.25 -2.67
C LEU A 113 -14.09 -4.28 -3.65
N MET A 114 -14.13 -4.54 -4.95
CA MET A 114 -13.59 -3.61 -5.97
C MET A 114 -14.24 -2.22 -5.89
N GLY A 115 -15.55 -2.19 -5.64
CA GLY A 115 -16.31 -0.94 -5.49
C GLY A 115 -15.89 -0.16 -4.25
N ILE A 116 -15.64 -0.82 -3.12
CA ILE A 116 -15.24 -0.18 -1.86
C ILE A 116 -13.80 0.32 -1.97
N GLU A 117 -12.88 -0.53 -2.41
CA GLU A 117 -11.45 -0.26 -2.41
C GLU A 117 -11.05 0.81 -3.43
N THR A 118 -11.47 0.65 -4.68
CA THR A 118 -10.95 1.51 -5.76
C THR A 118 -12.04 2.16 -6.60
N ASN A 119 -13.32 1.99 -6.24
CA ASN A 119 -14.45 2.41 -7.08
C ASN A 119 -14.30 1.86 -8.51
N PHE A 120 -14.08 0.55 -8.61
CA PHE A 120 -13.88 -0.19 -9.87
C PHE A 120 -12.69 0.36 -10.67
N GLY A 121 -11.52 0.43 -10.04
CA GLY A 121 -10.27 0.86 -10.64
C GLY A 121 -10.13 2.37 -10.89
N THR A 122 -11.14 3.19 -10.55
CA THR A 122 -11.07 4.65 -10.78
C THR A 122 -10.10 5.36 -9.83
N TYR A 123 -9.90 4.82 -8.63
CA TYR A 123 -9.07 5.41 -7.56
C TYR A 123 -8.13 4.36 -6.97
N VAL A 124 -7.14 3.95 -7.73
CA VAL A 124 -6.13 2.98 -7.27
C VAL A 124 -5.04 3.60 -6.39
N GLY A 125 -5.06 4.92 -6.20
CA GLY A 125 -4.02 5.68 -5.50
C GLY A 125 -3.00 6.28 -6.47
N LYS A 126 -2.23 7.26 -5.96
CA LYS A 126 -1.23 7.99 -6.76
C LYS A 126 0.11 8.14 -6.03
N MET A 127 0.23 7.50 -4.86
CA MET A 127 1.47 7.56 -4.10
C MET A 127 2.44 6.52 -4.66
N ASP A 128 3.71 6.91 -4.79
CA ASP A 128 4.78 5.95 -5.05
C ASP A 128 4.88 4.97 -3.87
N ILE A 129 4.69 3.69 -4.15
CA ILE A 129 4.61 2.65 -3.12
C ILE A 129 5.95 2.42 -2.44
N LEU A 130 7.04 2.43 -3.20
CA LEU A 130 8.38 2.22 -2.66
C LEU A 130 8.76 3.35 -1.71
N SER A 131 8.52 4.61 -2.11
CA SER A 131 8.74 5.77 -1.23
C SER A 131 7.83 5.77 -0.01
N SER A 132 6.57 5.37 -0.17
CA SER A 132 5.59 5.29 0.93
C SER A 132 6.00 4.25 1.97
N LEU A 133 6.29 3.02 1.53
CA LEU A 133 6.74 1.95 2.42
C LEU A 133 8.10 2.27 3.05
N SER A 134 9.04 2.84 2.31
CA SER A 134 10.34 3.27 2.86
C SER A 134 10.18 4.33 3.94
N THR A 135 9.33 5.33 3.70
CA THR A 135 9.05 6.38 4.68
C THR A 135 8.41 5.81 5.95
N LEU A 136 7.46 4.88 5.82
CA LEU A 136 6.80 4.24 6.97
C LEU A 136 7.72 3.23 7.67
N SER A 137 8.66 2.62 6.96
CA SER A 137 9.69 1.77 7.54
C SER A 137 10.70 2.58 8.34
N PHE A 138 11.01 3.78 7.89
CA PHE A 138 11.87 4.72 8.57
C PHE A 138 11.20 5.32 9.83
N ASP A 139 9.87 5.54 9.81
CA ASP A 139 9.12 6.05 10.96
C ASP A 139 8.98 4.99 12.05
N GLU A 140 9.33 5.33 13.30
CA GLU A 140 9.44 4.37 14.40
C GLU A 140 8.12 3.64 14.74
N ARG A 141 6.97 4.26 14.48
CA ARG A 141 5.67 3.79 14.99
C ARG A 141 5.30 2.37 14.57
N ARG A 142 5.53 2.00 13.31
CA ARG A 142 5.24 0.67 12.74
C ARG A 142 6.38 0.19 11.83
N SER A 143 7.59 0.56 12.16
CA SER A 143 8.79 0.32 11.35
C SER A 143 8.95 -1.15 10.96
N GLU A 144 8.79 -2.07 11.92
CA GLU A 144 8.93 -3.50 11.66
C GLU A 144 7.91 -4.01 10.64
N PHE A 145 6.64 -3.63 10.78
CA PHE A 145 5.58 -4.02 9.86
C PHE A 145 5.89 -3.54 8.44
N PHE A 146 6.16 -2.24 8.27
CA PHE A 146 6.40 -1.69 6.94
C PHE A 146 7.73 -2.13 6.33
N SER A 147 8.77 -2.37 7.14
CA SER A 147 10.02 -2.96 6.67
C SER A 147 9.81 -4.38 6.12
N ASN A 148 8.96 -5.18 6.77
CA ASN A 148 8.60 -6.50 6.27
C ASN A 148 7.81 -6.42 4.95
N GLU A 149 6.85 -5.50 4.84
CA GLU A 149 6.12 -5.28 3.58
C GLU A 149 7.05 -4.84 2.46
N LEU A 150 7.98 -3.92 2.73
CA LEU A 150 8.97 -3.44 1.76
C LEU A 150 9.90 -4.58 1.29
N ILE A 151 10.39 -5.43 2.21
CA ILE A 151 11.19 -6.60 1.85
C ILE A 151 10.40 -7.59 0.99
N ILE A 152 9.12 -7.82 1.30
CA ILE A 152 8.26 -8.69 0.49
C ILE A 152 8.09 -8.09 -0.91
N LEU A 153 7.83 -6.80 -1.01
CA LEU A 153 7.72 -6.10 -2.30
C LEU A 153 8.99 -6.23 -3.13
N LEU A 154 10.16 -5.99 -2.53
CA LEU A 154 11.45 -6.17 -3.20
C LEU A 154 11.67 -7.61 -3.67
N LYS A 155 11.19 -8.61 -2.93
CA LYS A 155 11.22 -10.03 -3.36
C LYS A 155 10.30 -10.31 -4.55
N LEU A 156 9.14 -9.67 -4.62
CA LEU A 156 8.26 -9.79 -5.77
C LEU A 156 8.88 -9.15 -7.02
N ILE A 157 9.55 -8.01 -6.85
CA ILE A 157 10.32 -7.35 -7.92
C ILE A 157 11.50 -8.22 -8.37
N GLU A 158 12.27 -8.78 -7.43
CA GLU A 158 13.40 -9.69 -7.69
C GLU A 158 13.00 -10.88 -8.57
N LYS A 159 11.80 -11.40 -8.35
CA LYS A 159 11.23 -12.54 -9.10
C LYS A 159 10.55 -12.11 -10.40
N ASN A 160 10.61 -10.84 -10.77
CA ASN A 160 9.87 -10.25 -11.91
C ASN A 160 8.35 -10.53 -11.83
N GLN A 161 7.79 -10.60 -10.61
CA GLN A 161 6.36 -10.75 -10.39
C GLN A 161 5.62 -9.40 -10.34
N ILE A 162 6.34 -8.30 -10.28
CA ILE A 162 5.81 -6.93 -10.28
C ILE A 162 6.83 -6.01 -10.95
N ASP A 163 6.34 -5.12 -11.82
CA ASP A 163 7.15 -4.05 -12.39
C ASP A 163 7.21 -2.87 -11.42
N TYR A 164 8.40 -2.59 -10.89
CA TYR A 164 8.61 -1.50 -9.93
C TYR A 164 8.29 -0.10 -10.48
N LYS A 165 8.30 0.08 -11.82
CA LYS A 165 7.99 1.35 -12.48
C LYS A 165 6.50 1.71 -12.45
N LEU A 166 5.65 0.73 -12.21
CA LEU A 166 4.18 0.88 -12.23
C LEU A 166 3.57 0.84 -10.81
N LEU A 167 4.40 0.89 -9.78
CA LEU A 167 3.99 0.75 -8.38
C LEU A 167 3.44 2.05 -7.79
N TYR A 168 2.21 2.39 -8.17
CA TYR A 168 1.44 3.46 -7.57
C TYR A 168 0.22 2.92 -6.82
N GLY A 169 -0.12 3.54 -5.69
CA GLY A 169 -1.21 3.07 -4.85
C GLY A 169 -1.55 3.98 -3.69
N SER A 170 -1.93 3.39 -2.56
CA SER A 170 -2.25 4.11 -1.34
C SER A 170 -0.99 4.62 -0.63
N TRP A 171 -1.20 5.56 0.29
CA TRP A 171 -0.14 6.07 1.17
C TRP A 171 0.47 4.98 2.08
N ALA A 172 -0.30 3.92 2.37
CA ALA A 172 0.13 2.81 3.23
C ALA A 172 0.84 1.67 2.47
N GLY A 173 0.99 1.77 1.15
CA GLY A 173 1.66 0.75 0.36
C GLY A 173 0.75 -0.32 -0.24
N ALA A 174 -0.59 -0.13 -0.19
CA ALA A 174 -1.54 -1.00 -0.86
C ALA A 174 -1.74 -0.56 -2.32
N PHE A 175 -1.92 -1.52 -3.24
CA PHE A 175 -2.02 -1.26 -4.67
C PHE A 175 -2.96 -2.22 -5.39
N GLY A 176 -3.26 -1.91 -6.66
CA GLY A 176 -4.17 -2.67 -7.51
C GLY A 176 -5.65 -2.45 -7.20
N TYR A 177 -6.54 -3.12 -7.93
CA TYR A 177 -7.99 -2.96 -7.80
C TYR A 177 -8.54 -3.30 -6.41
N PHE A 178 -7.89 -4.22 -5.70
CA PHE A 178 -8.27 -4.70 -4.37
C PHE A 178 -7.43 -4.11 -3.24
N GLN A 179 -6.55 -3.16 -3.53
CA GLN A 179 -5.68 -2.49 -2.55
C GLN A 179 -4.94 -3.49 -1.64
N PHE A 180 -4.30 -4.49 -2.27
CA PHE A 180 -3.53 -5.47 -1.53
C PHE A 180 -2.20 -4.90 -1.05
N MET A 181 -1.85 -5.23 0.19
CA MET A 181 -0.50 -5.07 0.69
C MET A 181 0.44 -6.09 0.01
N PRO A 182 1.75 -5.82 -0.09
CA PRO A 182 2.71 -6.76 -0.67
C PRO A 182 2.62 -8.18 -0.10
N SER A 183 2.41 -8.33 1.20
CA SER A 183 2.23 -9.63 1.85
C SER A 183 0.95 -10.35 1.40
N THR A 184 -0.14 -9.62 1.25
CA THR A 184 -1.41 -10.15 0.74
C THR A 184 -1.25 -10.57 -0.71
N MET A 185 -0.63 -9.72 -1.54
CA MET A 185 -0.30 -10.05 -2.94
C MET A 185 0.49 -11.34 -3.03
N LYS A 186 1.59 -11.45 -2.30
CA LYS A 186 2.46 -12.63 -2.29
C LYS A 186 1.73 -13.92 -1.92
N ASN A 187 0.80 -13.87 -0.95
CA ASN A 187 0.21 -15.05 -0.35
C ASN A 187 -1.11 -15.46 -1.01
N TYR A 188 -1.85 -14.55 -1.60
CA TYR A 188 -3.25 -14.76 -2.00
C TYR A 188 -3.58 -14.30 -3.41
N ALA A 189 -2.78 -13.41 -4.03
CA ALA A 189 -3.11 -12.95 -5.37
C ALA A 189 -2.91 -14.08 -6.39
N ILE A 190 -3.91 -14.23 -7.26
CA ILE A 190 -3.88 -15.15 -8.40
C ILE A 190 -3.88 -14.29 -9.65
N ASP A 191 -2.85 -14.44 -10.46
CA ASP A 191 -2.76 -13.82 -11.79
C ASP A 191 -3.63 -14.61 -12.76
N TYR A 192 -4.91 -14.28 -12.77
CA TYR A 192 -5.93 -15.04 -13.50
C TYR A 192 -5.75 -15.01 -15.01
N ASP A 193 -5.36 -13.86 -15.54
CA ASP A 193 -5.22 -13.61 -16.97
C ASP A 193 -3.75 -13.43 -17.41
N CYS A 194 -2.80 -13.67 -16.50
CA CYS A 194 -1.36 -13.46 -16.71
C CYS A 194 -0.99 -12.01 -17.09
N LEU A 195 -1.77 -11.04 -16.64
CA LEU A 195 -1.57 -9.61 -16.89
C LEU A 195 -1.03 -8.84 -15.68
N LEU A 196 -0.66 -9.52 -14.57
CA LEU A 196 -0.08 -8.89 -13.38
C LEU A 196 1.14 -8.01 -13.68
N TYR A 197 1.75 -8.21 -14.84
CA TYR A 197 2.92 -7.44 -15.30
C TYR A 197 2.57 -6.24 -16.19
N THR A 198 1.30 -6.04 -16.52
CA THR A 198 0.85 -4.96 -17.38
C THR A 198 0.17 -3.86 -16.59
N SER A 199 0.14 -2.64 -17.15
CA SER A 199 -0.54 -1.48 -16.57
C SER A 199 -2.05 -1.71 -16.34
N ASP A 200 -2.63 -2.75 -16.95
CA ASP A 200 -4.04 -3.06 -16.90
C ASP A 200 -4.42 -3.99 -15.74
N ALA A 201 -3.44 -4.63 -15.08
CA ALA A 201 -3.62 -5.45 -13.88
C ALA A 201 -3.51 -4.67 -12.56
N ALA A 202 -3.18 -3.38 -12.64
CA ALA A 202 -3.04 -2.49 -11.49
C ALA A 202 -4.33 -1.73 -11.20
#